data_6e42509844962c1e349b6212eef4d066
#
_entry.id   6e42509844962c1e349b6212eef4d066
#
_cell.length_a   1.000
_cell.length_b   1.000
_cell.length_c   1.000
_cell.angle_alpha   90.00
_cell.angle_beta   90.00
_cell.angle_gamma   90.00
#
_symmetry.space_group_name_H-M   'P 1'
#
loop_
_entity.id
_entity.type
_entity.pdbx_description
1 polymer ?
#
loop_
_entity_poly.entity_id
_entity_poly.type
_entity_poly.pdbx_seq_one_letter_code
_entity_poly.pdbx_strand_id
1 'polypeptide(L)'
;MTYREVTERISDIGRRGAETGSIGRSEYGSEIPFIKIGRGKPTIIVTAAIHARENVTASLALDMAEYARESAADGSLYFLPMLNPDGARLIEEGAAAFGQESAEFLLRVNGGNRDFSLWKANGQAVDLNVNFDARWGEGSLNRFVPSPESYVGKQPFSAAETRALRDFTLSAKPDCTLSLHAKGRVVYWYFHQSGEVKARDRRIAEFIASETGYALGEAYTTSVGGYKDWCVEKLGIPAFTIEVASDYLRHPLPDDALVASEKAALVPLPVRLLREL
;
A
#
# COMPACT_ATOMS: atom_id res chain seq x y z
N MET A 1 12.24 -6.63 -4.62
CA MET A 1 12.29 -5.56 -5.66
C MET A 1 12.72 -4.26 -5.00
N THR A 2 13.73 -3.59 -5.53
CA THR A 2 14.31 -2.35 -5.04
C THR A 2 13.54 -1.13 -5.55
N TYR A 3 13.72 0.04 -4.91
CA TYR A 3 13.14 1.30 -5.40
C TYR A 3 13.60 1.64 -6.83
N ARG A 4 14.87 1.36 -7.14
CA ARG A 4 15.45 1.56 -8.47
C ARG A 4 14.77 0.68 -9.52
N GLU A 5 14.62 -0.62 -9.25
CA GLU A 5 13.94 -1.55 -10.16
C GLU A 5 12.48 -1.14 -10.41
N VAL A 6 11.77 -0.66 -9.37
CA VAL A 6 10.40 -0.13 -9.50
C VAL A 6 10.38 1.06 -10.46
N THR A 7 11.27 2.05 -10.28
CA THR A 7 11.30 3.25 -11.13
C THR A 7 11.70 2.94 -12.57
N GLU A 8 12.61 1.99 -12.80
CA GLU A 8 12.98 1.51 -14.12
C GLU A 8 11.78 0.83 -14.82
N ARG A 9 11.04 -0.05 -14.14
CA ARG A 9 9.84 -0.68 -14.71
C ARG A 9 8.74 0.34 -15.00
N ILE A 10 8.51 1.34 -14.14
CA ILE A 10 7.56 2.43 -14.39
C ILE A 10 7.93 3.22 -15.65
N SER A 11 9.22 3.54 -15.79
CA SER A 11 9.73 4.22 -17.00
C SER A 11 9.47 3.40 -18.26
N ASP A 12 9.65 2.07 -18.20
CA ASP A 12 9.35 1.15 -19.30
C ASP A 12 7.86 1.15 -19.67
N ILE A 13 6.99 1.06 -18.67
CA ILE A 13 5.54 1.08 -18.84
C ILE A 13 5.11 2.43 -19.45
N GLY A 14 5.72 3.54 -19.00
CA GLY A 14 5.49 4.88 -19.56
C GLY A 14 5.92 4.99 -21.04
N ARG A 15 7.08 4.45 -21.41
CA ARG A 15 7.51 4.40 -22.82
C ARG A 15 6.57 3.62 -23.71
N ARG A 16 5.81 2.70 -23.14
CA ARG A 16 4.77 1.91 -23.85
C ARG A 16 3.38 2.57 -23.82
N GLY A 17 3.30 3.86 -23.45
CA GLY A 17 2.11 4.71 -23.60
C GLY A 17 1.23 4.90 -22.38
N ALA A 18 1.63 4.42 -21.21
CA ALA A 18 0.93 4.73 -19.95
C ALA A 18 1.28 6.14 -19.47
N GLU A 19 0.33 6.81 -18.80
CA GLU A 19 0.61 8.05 -18.09
C GLU A 19 1.36 7.72 -16.79
N THR A 20 2.50 8.35 -16.55
CA THR A 20 3.30 8.16 -15.34
C THR A 20 3.64 9.49 -14.70
N GLY A 21 3.84 9.51 -13.39
CA GLY A 21 4.18 10.72 -12.65
C GLY A 21 4.50 10.42 -11.19
N SER A 22 4.46 11.46 -10.37
CA SER A 22 4.67 11.37 -8.94
C SER A 22 3.51 12.04 -8.19
N ILE A 23 3.09 11.44 -7.07
CA ILE A 23 2.10 12.06 -6.18
C ILE A 23 2.73 13.00 -5.15
N GLY A 24 4.05 13.01 -5.06
CA GLY A 24 4.82 13.79 -4.10
C GLY A 24 6.18 13.19 -3.80
N ARG A 25 6.78 13.61 -2.71
CA ARG A 25 8.08 13.12 -2.24
C ARG A 25 8.00 12.59 -0.83
N SER A 26 8.83 11.59 -0.54
CA SER A 26 9.07 11.07 0.80
C SER A 26 9.83 12.06 1.68
N GLU A 27 10.01 11.73 2.94
CA GLU A 27 10.74 12.56 3.92
C GLU A 27 12.18 12.86 3.49
N TYR A 28 12.84 11.95 2.76
CA TYR A 28 14.21 12.14 2.24
C TYR A 28 14.24 12.47 0.75
N GLY A 29 13.12 12.95 0.20
CA GLY A 29 13.03 13.52 -1.13
C GLY A 29 12.91 12.53 -2.28
N SER A 30 12.78 11.22 -2.01
CA SER A 30 12.50 10.23 -3.05
C SER A 30 11.11 10.45 -3.62
N GLU A 31 10.93 10.32 -4.94
CA GLU A 31 9.62 10.44 -5.57
C GLU A 31 8.70 9.27 -5.20
N ILE A 32 7.41 9.54 -5.03
CA ILE A 32 6.37 8.54 -4.83
C ILE A 32 5.65 8.35 -6.17
N PRO A 33 6.04 7.36 -6.97
CA PRO A 33 5.61 7.26 -8.35
C PRO A 33 4.22 6.66 -8.51
N PHE A 34 3.53 7.05 -9.59
CA PHE A 34 2.31 6.40 -10.05
C PHE A 34 2.35 6.03 -11.53
N ILE A 35 1.52 5.06 -11.90
CA ILE A 35 1.13 4.70 -13.26
C ILE A 35 -0.38 4.86 -13.36
N LYS A 36 -0.86 5.51 -14.43
CA LYS A 36 -2.29 5.59 -14.73
C LYS A 36 -2.61 4.90 -16.03
N ILE A 37 -3.62 4.06 -16.00
CA ILE A 37 -4.17 3.32 -17.15
C ILE A 37 -5.65 3.68 -17.30
N GLY A 38 -6.09 3.88 -18.53
CA GLY A 38 -7.47 4.17 -18.85
C GLY A 38 -7.90 5.63 -18.62
N ARG A 39 -9.18 5.90 -18.75
CA ARG A 39 -9.77 7.25 -18.64
C ARG A 39 -11.21 7.17 -18.11
N GLY A 40 -11.64 8.23 -17.43
CA GLY A 40 -13.02 8.33 -16.94
C GLY A 40 -13.28 7.59 -15.65
N LYS A 41 -14.54 7.33 -15.40
CA LYS A 41 -15.05 6.63 -14.23
C LYS A 41 -15.55 5.22 -14.61
N PRO A 42 -15.55 4.27 -13.65
CA PRO A 42 -15.08 4.40 -12.28
C PRO A 42 -13.56 4.52 -12.18
N THR A 43 -13.07 5.00 -11.05
CA THR A 43 -11.63 5.16 -10.75
C THR A 43 -11.22 4.29 -9.57
N ILE A 44 -10.16 3.50 -9.73
CA ILE A 44 -9.57 2.71 -8.64
C ILE A 44 -8.14 3.18 -8.40
N ILE A 45 -7.76 3.34 -7.13
CA ILE A 45 -6.37 3.50 -6.70
C ILE A 45 -5.89 2.18 -6.09
N VAL A 46 -4.79 1.66 -6.62
CA VAL A 46 -4.07 0.50 -6.07
C VAL A 46 -2.77 0.98 -5.44
N THR A 47 -2.61 0.79 -4.13
CA THR A 47 -1.38 1.13 -3.41
C THR A 47 -0.61 -0.13 -3.04
N ALA A 48 0.74 -0.04 -3.03
CA ALA A 48 1.61 -1.14 -2.65
C ALA A 48 2.85 -0.62 -1.90
N ALA A 49 3.55 -1.53 -1.24
CA ALA A 49 4.77 -1.25 -0.48
C ALA A 49 4.66 -0.03 0.46
N ILE A 50 3.53 0.10 1.15
CA ILE A 50 3.37 1.04 2.25
C ILE A 50 4.26 0.62 3.44
N HIS A 51 4.41 -0.68 3.65
CA HIS A 51 5.39 -1.25 4.56
C HIS A 51 6.65 -1.64 3.78
N ALA A 52 7.80 -1.19 4.24
CA ALA A 52 9.08 -1.36 3.55
C ALA A 52 9.42 -2.83 3.26
N ARG A 53 9.16 -3.73 4.22
CA ARG A 53 9.45 -5.18 4.10
C ARG A 53 8.50 -5.96 3.19
N GLU A 54 7.45 -5.31 2.68
CA GLU A 54 6.41 -5.96 1.85
C GLU A 54 6.60 -5.66 0.35
N ASN A 55 7.85 -5.57 -0.10
CA ASN A 55 8.24 -5.20 -1.46
C ASN A 55 7.72 -6.15 -2.56
N VAL A 56 7.29 -7.36 -2.21
CA VAL A 56 6.60 -8.28 -3.12
C VAL A 56 5.31 -7.66 -3.68
N THR A 57 4.65 -6.79 -2.91
CA THR A 57 3.44 -6.08 -3.34
C THR A 57 3.73 -5.05 -4.42
N ALA A 58 4.94 -4.46 -4.44
CA ALA A 58 5.37 -3.57 -5.50
C ALA A 58 5.46 -4.29 -6.85
N SER A 59 6.04 -5.50 -6.86
CA SER A 59 6.09 -6.34 -8.06
C SER A 59 4.69 -6.66 -8.58
N LEU A 60 3.79 -7.05 -7.67
CA LEU A 60 2.41 -7.37 -8.02
C LEU A 60 1.68 -6.16 -8.62
N ALA A 61 1.82 -4.97 -8.02
CA ALA A 61 1.18 -3.75 -8.54
C ALA A 61 1.68 -3.39 -9.95
N LEU A 62 2.96 -3.62 -10.24
CA LEU A 62 3.52 -3.43 -11.58
C LEU A 62 3.00 -4.48 -12.57
N ASP A 63 2.88 -5.75 -12.17
CA ASP A 63 2.28 -6.80 -13.00
C ASP A 63 0.80 -6.49 -13.31
N MET A 64 0.04 -5.97 -12.32
CA MET A 64 -1.33 -5.49 -12.50
C MET A 64 -1.40 -4.32 -13.49
N ALA A 65 -0.47 -3.35 -13.41
CA ALA A 65 -0.43 -2.20 -14.32
C ALA A 65 -0.14 -2.63 -15.77
N GLU A 66 0.78 -3.58 -15.96
CA GLU A 66 1.08 -4.14 -17.28
C GLU A 66 -0.12 -4.87 -17.87
N TYR A 67 -0.78 -5.70 -17.08
CA TYR A 67 -2.01 -6.39 -17.50
C TYR A 67 -3.13 -5.39 -17.86
N ALA A 68 -3.34 -4.38 -17.02
CA ALA A 68 -4.35 -3.35 -17.26
C ALA A 68 -4.11 -2.57 -18.55
N ARG A 69 -2.84 -2.27 -18.86
CA ARG A 69 -2.44 -1.59 -20.11
C ARG A 69 -2.79 -2.40 -21.36
N GLU A 70 -2.72 -3.72 -21.27
CA GLU A 70 -3.06 -4.64 -22.37
C GLU A 70 -4.56 -4.96 -22.45
N SER A 71 -5.29 -4.59 -21.40
CA SER A 71 -6.73 -4.83 -21.30
C SER A 71 -7.50 -3.57 -21.69
N ALA A 72 -8.60 -3.72 -22.43
CA ALA A 72 -9.56 -2.63 -22.64
C ALA A 72 -10.37 -2.43 -21.35
N ALA A 73 -9.94 -1.50 -20.51
CA ALA A 73 -10.63 -1.17 -19.27
C ALA A 73 -11.48 0.10 -19.44
N ASP A 74 -12.77 0.00 -19.13
CA ASP A 74 -13.67 1.15 -19.06
C ASP A 74 -13.57 1.78 -17.67
N GLY A 75 -12.78 2.85 -17.54
CA GLY A 75 -12.49 3.54 -16.27
C GLY A 75 -11.02 3.92 -16.14
N SER A 76 -10.62 4.35 -14.95
CA SER A 76 -9.25 4.74 -14.62
C SER A 76 -8.66 3.88 -13.51
N LEU A 77 -7.45 3.40 -13.72
CA LEU A 77 -6.67 2.69 -12.73
C LEU A 77 -5.39 3.47 -12.43
N TYR A 78 -5.19 3.83 -11.17
CA TYR A 78 -3.94 4.37 -10.67
C TYR A 78 -3.21 3.30 -9.87
N PHE A 79 -1.97 3.02 -10.20
CA PHE A 79 -1.10 2.13 -9.47
C PHE A 79 0.02 2.94 -8.82
N LEU A 80 0.17 2.81 -7.50
CA LEU A 80 1.23 3.40 -6.70
C LEU A 80 2.12 2.26 -6.16
N PRO A 81 3.09 1.76 -6.96
CA PRO A 81 3.80 0.53 -6.62
C PRO A 81 4.74 0.65 -5.43
N MET A 82 5.17 1.88 -5.08
CA MET A 82 6.13 2.11 -4.00
C MET A 82 5.73 3.35 -3.21
N LEU A 83 4.88 3.16 -2.21
CA LEU A 83 4.40 4.26 -1.37
C LEU A 83 5.43 4.68 -0.30
N ASN A 84 6.31 3.76 0.09
CA ASN A 84 7.36 3.97 1.09
C ASN A 84 8.77 3.80 0.49
N PRO A 85 9.20 4.74 -0.39
CA PRO A 85 10.50 4.62 -1.05
C PRO A 85 11.68 4.71 -0.08
N ASP A 86 11.58 5.52 0.98
CA ASP A 86 12.66 5.65 1.95
C ASP A 86 12.83 4.37 2.79
N GLY A 87 11.72 3.74 3.20
CA GLY A 87 11.78 2.45 3.89
C GLY A 87 12.37 1.35 3.02
N ALA A 88 12.00 1.31 1.72
CA ALA A 88 12.57 0.37 0.77
C ALA A 88 14.09 0.58 0.59
N ARG A 89 14.52 1.84 0.43
CA ARG A 89 15.95 2.20 0.35
C ARG A 89 16.71 1.87 1.64
N LEU A 90 16.07 2.05 2.81
CA LEU A 90 16.69 1.68 4.09
C LEU A 90 16.99 0.18 4.16
N ILE A 91 16.09 -0.66 3.67
CA ILE A 91 16.32 -2.12 3.60
C ILE A 91 17.46 -2.45 2.61
N GLU A 92 17.49 -1.77 1.46
CA GLU A 92 18.43 -2.05 0.37
C GLU A 92 19.83 -1.48 0.63
N GLU A 93 19.89 -0.17 0.98
CA GLU A 93 21.13 0.62 1.03
C GLU A 93 21.66 0.73 2.46
N GLY A 94 20.84 0.42 3.46
CA GLY A 94 21.14 0.62 4.88
C GLY A 94 21.01 2.07 5.34
N ALA A 95 21.15 2.30 6.64
CA ALA A 95 20.94 3.62 7.25
C ALA A 95 21.95 4.69 6.77
N ALA A 96 23.16 4.28 6.38
CA ALA A 96 24.21 5.21 5.94
C ALA A 96 23.81 6.05 4.71
N ALA A 97 22.90 5.56 3.89
CA ALA A 97 22.38 6.28 2.72
C ALA A 97 21.60 7.57 3.07
N PHE A 98 21.20 7.75 4.33
CA PHE A 98 20.38 8.88 4.80
C PHE A 98 21.17 9.98 5.51
N GLY A 99 22.51 9.91 5.48
CA GLY A 99 23.39 10.83 6.20
C GLY A 99 23.61 10.44 7.66
N GLN A 100 24.65 11.00 8.29
CA GLN A 100 25.15 10.53 9.57
C GLN A 100 24.10 10.62 10.70
N GLU A 101 23.45 11.77 10.87
CA GLU A 101 22.48 11.99 11.95
C GLU A 101 21.27 11.03 11.82
N SER A 102 20.75 10.90 10.61
CA SER A 102 19.66 9.97 10.32
C SER A 102 20.07 8.51 10.51
N ALA A 103 21.30 8.16 10.12
CA ALA A 103 21.84 6.81 10.32
C ALA A 103 21.94 6.44 11.81
N GLU A 104 22.43 7.36 12.64
CA GLU A 104 22.52 7.16 14.09
C GLU A 104 21.12 7.02 14.73
N PHE A 105 20.16 7.80 14.28
CA PHE A 105 18.76 7.71 14.69
C PHE A 105 18.15 6.36 14.31
N LEU A 106 18.25 5.97 13.04
CA LEU A 106 17.67 4.72 12.52
C LEU A 106 18.29 3.48 13.17
N LEU A 107 19.60 3.48 13.36
CA LEU A 107 20.30 2.39 14.07
C LEU A 107 19.83 2.29 15.53
N ARG A 108 19.70 3.42 16.23
CA ARG A 108 19.18 3.43 17.60
C ARG A 108 17.76 2.88 17.68
N VAL A 109 16.86 3.30 16.77
CA VAL A 109 15.48 2.79 16.71
C VAL A 109 15.45 1.30 16.40
N ASN A 110 16.39 0.80 15.58
CA ASN A 110 16.52 -0.63 15.24
C ASN A 110 17.32 -1.43 16.29
N GLY A 111 17.48 -0.89 17.51
CA GLY A 111 18.20 -1.56 18.60
C GLY A 111 19.69 -1.79 18.37
N GLY A 112 20.30 -0.97 17.50
CA GLY A 112 21.71 -1.09 17.10
C GLY A 112 21.94 -2.12 15.97
N ASN A 113 20.91 -2.82 15.54
CA ASN A 113 21.02 -3.79 14.44
C ASN A 113 21.15 -3.05 13.09
N ARG A 114 22.09 -3.49 12.24
CA ARG A 114 22.30 -2.96 10.88
C ARG A 114 21.46 -3.66 9.82
N ASP A 115 20.83 -4.78 10.17
CA ASP A 115 19.88 -5.47 9.30
C ASP A 115 18.49 -4.85 9.45
N PHE A 116 18.01 -4.23 8.39
CA PHE A 116 16.68 -3.60 8.29
C PHE A 116 15.68 -4.45 7.52
N SER A 117 15.97 -5.72 7.22
CA SER A 117 15.10 -6.59 6.42
C SER A 117 13.68 -6.77 6.99
N LEU A 118 13.49 -6.55 8.29
CA LEU A 118 12.19 -6.60 8.96
C LEU A 118 11.53 -5.23 9.16
N TRP A 119 12.14 -4.15 8.66
CA TRP A 119 11.64 -2.79 8.83
C TRP A 119 10.32 -2.56 8.10
N LYS A 120 9.32 -2.03 8.80
CA LYS A 120 7.99 -1.68 8.26
C LYS A 120 7.85 -0.20 7.95
N ALA A 121 8.39 0.63 8.85
CA ALA A 121 8.20 2.06 8.88
C ALA A 121 8.86 2.79 7.68
N ASN A 122 8.64 4.10 7.58
CA ASN A 122 9.40 4.96 6.67
C ASN A 122 10.78 5.33 7.23
N GLY A 123 11.50 6.23 6.55
CA GLY A 123 12.81 6.72 6.96
C GLY A 123 12.82 7.56 8.25
N GLN A 124 11.66 7.98 8.76
CA GLN A 124 11.50 8.67 10.05
C GLN A 124 10.94 7.74 11.14
N ALA A 125 10.98 6.44 10.90
CA ALA A 125 10.44 5.42 11.81
C ALA A 125 8.94 5.57 12.10
N VAL A 126 8.15 6.14 11.17
CA VAL A 126 6.69 6.20 11.23
C VAL A 126 6.11 5.05 10.43
N ASP A 127 5.25 4.25 11.04
CA ASP A 127 4.47 3.25 10.31
C ASP A 127 3.34 3.96 9.55
N LEU A 128 3.49 4.03 8.24
CA LEU A 128 2.59 4.81 7.38
C LEU A 128 1.15 4.32 7.44
N ASN A 129 0.93 3.01 7.69
CA ASN A 129 -0.41 2.43 7.75
C ASN A 129 -1.08 2.54 9.13
N VAL A 130 -0.58 3.39 10.01
CA VAL A 130 -1.23 3.83 11.25
C VAL A 130 -1.13 5.35 11.44
N ASN A 131 -0.80 6.10 10.36
CA ASN A 131 -0.59 7.55 10.41
C ASN A 131 -1.71 8.37 9.76
N PHE A 132 -2.82 7.73 9.32
CA PHE A 132 -4.01 8.40 8.78
C PHE A 132 -4.97 8.82 9.90
N ASP A 133 -5.78 9.86 9.65
CA ASP A 133 -6.81 10.36 10.57
C ASP A 133 -8.07 9.47 10.55
N ALA A 134 -7.95 8.26 11.06
CA ALA A 134 -9.04 7.33 11.26
C ALA A 134 -8.82 6.61 12.59
N ARG A 135 -9.44 7.11 13.66
CA ARG A 135 -9.22 6.64 15.03
C ARG A 135 -7.75 6.53 15.39
N TRP A 136 -6.97 7.53 14.95
CA TRP A 136 -5.54 7.58 15.12
C TRP A 136 -5.12 7.37 16.57
N GLY A 137 -4.22 6.41 16.79
CA GLY A 137 -3.70 6.08 18.12
C GLY A 137 -4.58 5.17 18.98
N GLU A 138 -5.76 4.75 18.50
CA GLU A 138 -6.67 3.89 19.29
C GLU A 138 -6.36 2.39 19.17
N GLY A 139 -5.48 1.97 18.24
CA GLY A 139 -5.12 0.56 18.08
C GLY A 139 -4.26 0.03 19.24
N SER A 140 -4.56 -1.17 19.72
CA SER A 140 -3.84 -1.77 20.86
C SER A 140 -2.36 -2.05 20.59
N LEU A 141 -1.95 -2.14 19.32
CA LEU A 141 -0.56 -2.29 18.90
C LEU A 141 0.12 -0.96 18.56
N ASN A 142 -0.61 0.15 18.56
CA ASN A 142 -0.06 1.45 18.22
C ASN A 142 0.99 1.90 19.24
N ARG A 143 2.08 2.45 18.73
CA ARG A 143 3.21 2.98 19.54
C ARG A 143 3.28 4.49 19.38
N PHE A 144 3.70 5.18 20.44
CA PHE A 144 3.81 6.65 20.49
C PHE A 144 5.27 7.14 20.52
N VAL A 145 6.19 6.24 20.23
CA VAL A 145 7.62 6.52 20.09
C VAL A 145 8.14 5.92 18.79
N PRO A 146 9.14 6.55 18.14
CA PRO A 146 9.75 6.03 16.92
C PRO A 146 10.12 4.54 17.05
N SER A 147 9.69 3.75 16.08
CA SER A 147 9.78 2.28 16.13
C SER A 147 9.87 1.71 14.72
N PRO A 148 10.47 0.53 14.52
CA PRO A 148 10.49 -0.16 13.22
C PRO A 148 9.09 -0.48 12.68
N GLU A 149 8.07 -0.52 13.54
CA GLU A 149 6.67 -0.78 13.19
C GLU A 149 5.71 -0.14 14.20
N SER A 150 4.48 0.09 13.80
CA SER A 150 3.33 0.55 14.62
C SER A 150 3.46 1.94 15.24
N TYR A 151 4.52 2.71 14.98
CA TYR A 151 4.60 4.10 15.46
C TYR A 151 3.68 5.00 14.63
N VAL A 152 2.73 5.61 15.32
CA VAL A 152 1.66 6.41 14.71
C VAL A 152 2.12 7.79 14.20
N GLY A 153 3.38 8.19 14.47
CA GLY A 153 3.86 9.54 14.20
C GLY A 153 3.46 10.52 15.30
N LYS A 154 3.80 11.80 15.10
CA LYS A 154 3.52 12.88 16.08
C LYS A 154 2.05 13.33 16.05
N GLN A 155 1.40 13.16 14.93
CA GLN A 155 -0.01 13.48 14.68
C GLN A 155 -0.47 12.75 13.40
N PRO A 156 -1.78 12.68 13.13
CA PRO A 156 -2.27 12.19 11.85
C PRO A 156 -1.60 12.93 10.69
N PHE A 157 -1.25 12.19 9.64
CA PHE A 157 -0.58 12.73 8.46
C PHE A 157 0.74 13.46 8.76
N SER A 158 1.46 13.06 9.82
CA SER A 158 2.78 13.64 10.11
C SER A 158 3.84 13.24 9.07
N ALA A 159 3.70 12.08 8.42
CA ALA A 159 4.62 11.63 7.38
C ALA A 159 4.32 12.29 6.01
N ALA A 160 5.36 12.60 5.24
CA ALA A 160 5.21 13.21 3.91
C ALA A 160 4.46 12.28 2.95
N GLU A 161 4.72 10.99 3.03
CA GLU A 161 4.10 9.95 2.20
C GLU A 161 2.59 9.86 2.43
N THR A 162 2.14 9.93 3.69
CA THR A 162 0.70 9.89 4.02
C THR A 162 -0.01 11.17 3.60
N ARG A 163 0.65 12.35 3.70
CA ARG A 163 0.13 13.61 3.14
C ARG A 163 -0.01 13.53 1.63
N ALA A 164 1.02 13.04 0.94
CA ALA A 164 1.00 12.90 -0.52
C ALA A 164 -0.15 11.98 -0.97
N LEU A 165 -0.32 10.82 -0.33
CA LEU A 165 -1.41 9.89 -0.66
C LEU A 165 -2.79 10.49 -0.33
N ARG A 166 -2.94 11.19 0.79
CA ARG A 166 -4.17 11.92 1.15
C ARG A 166 -4.56 12.91 0.05
N ASP A 167 -3.63 13.80 -0.31
CA ASP A 167 -3.89 14.88 -1.26
C ASP A 167 -4.17 14.34 -2.66
N PHE A 168 -3.45 13.30 -3.06
CA PHE A 168 -3.72 12.59 -4.31
C PHE A 168 -5.09 11.93 -4.32
N THR A 169 -5.49 11.25 -3.23
CA THR A 169 -6.80 10.60 -3.12
C THR A 169 -7.94 11.62 -3.20
N LEU A 170 -7.81 12.75 -2.51
CA LEU A 170 -8.79 13.84 -2.55
C LEU A 170 -8.90 14.47 -3.95
N SER A 171 -7.81 14.55 -4.70
CA SER A 171 -7.78 15.05 -6.07
C SER A 171 -8.36 14.05 -7.07
N ALA A 172 -7.97 12.78 -6.99
CA ALA A 172 -8.38 11.72 -7.92
C ALA A 172 -9.83 11.29 -7.72
N LYS A 173 -10.37 11.44 -6.49
CA LYS A 173 -11.73 11.06 -6.08
C LYS A 173 -12.09 9.65 -6.55
N PRO A 174 -11.35 8.62 -6.07
CA PRO A 174 -11.59 7.25 -6.50
C PRO A 174 -12.96 6.74 -6.06
N ASP A 175 -13.50 5.81 -6.83
CA ASP A 175 -14.72 5.08 -6.48
C ASP A 175 -14.41 3.87 -5.61
N CYS A 176 -13.14 3.42 -5.61
CA CYS A 176 -12.66 2.32 -4.76
C CYS A 176 -11.13 2.42 -4.56
N THR A 177 -10.62 1.87 -3.46
CA THR A 177 -9.17 1.71 -3.24
C THR A 177 -8.80 0.29 -2.83
N LEU A 178 -7.67 -0.20 -3.36
CA LEU A 178 -7.06 -1.46 -3.02
C LEU A 178 -5.67 -1.21 -2.43
N SER A 179 -5.42 -1.67 -1.21
CA SER A 179 -4.12 -1.60 -0.55
C SER A 179 -3.50 -2.99 -0.50
N LEU A 180 -2.42 -3.20 -1.24
CA LEU A 180 -1.70 -4.47 -1.26
C LEU A 180 -0.74 -4.54 -0.09
N HIS A 181 -0.90 -5.56 0.73
CA HIS A 181 -0.10 -5.88 1.90
C HIS A 181 0.38 -7.33 1.85
N ALA A 182 1.24 -7.73 2.74
CA ALA A 182 1.65 -9.11 2.96
C ALA A 182 1.92 -9.30 4.46
N LYS A 183 1.33 -10.40 5.06
CA LYS A 183 0.83 -11.62 4.43
C LYS A 183 -0.43 -12.17 5.12
N GLY A 184 -1.16 -13.09 4.45
CA GLY A 184 -2.29 -13.75 5.14
C GLY A 184 -3.34 -14.37 4.22
N ARG A 185 -3.42 -14.02 2.92
CA ARG A 185 -4.50 -14.40 1.99
C ARG A 185 -5.87 -13.99 2.52
N VAL A 186 -5.98 -12.73 2.95
CA VAL A 186 -7.17 -12.16 3.57
C VAL A 186 -7.52 -10.83 2.92
N VAL A 187 -8.82 -10.55 2.78
CA VAL A 187 -9.38 -9.26 2.35
C VAL A 187 -10.01 -8.57 3.56
N TYR A 188 -9.36 -7.53 4.08
CA TYR A 188 -9.94 -6.68 5.11
C TYR A 188 -10.72 -5.55 4.46
N TRP A 189 -11.99 -5.38 4.88
CA TRP A 189 -12.95 -4.47 4.25
C TRP A 189 -13.71 -3.60 5.25
N TYR A 190 -13.93 -4.09 6.45
CA TYR A 190 -14.75 -3.44 7.45
C TYR A 190 -13.97 -2.42 8.27
N PHE A 191 -14.56 -1.24 8.51
CA PHE A 191 -14.10 -0.26 9.48
C PHE A 191 -15.26 0.63 9.95
N HIS A 192 -16.08 0.14 10.87
CA HIS A 192 -17.20 0.85 11.52
C HIS A 192 -18.34 1.33 10.61
N GLN A 193 -18.32 1.06 9.31
CA GLN A 193 -19.46 1.38 8.44
C GLN A 193 -20.72 0.58 8.81
N SER A 194 -21.89 1.17 8.53
CA SER A 194 -23.21 0.58 8.85
C SER A 194 -24.20 0.75 7.70
N GLY A 195 -25.37 0.15 7.81
CA GLY A 195 -26.47 0.28 6.86
C GLY A 195 -26.10 -0.07 5.43
N GLU A 196 -26.51 0.75 4.48
CA GLU A 196 -26.30 0.55 3.05
C GLU A 196 -24.82 0.62 2.66
N VAL A 197 -24.03 1.50 3.30
CA VAL A 197 -22.57 1.59 3.06
C VAL A 197 -21.91 0.27 3.41
N LYS A 198 -22.25 -0.34 4.55
CA LYS A 198 -21.72 -1.65 4.95
C LYS A 198 -22.13 -2.74 3.94
N ALA A 199 -23.38 -2.73 3.50
CA ALA A 199 -23.88 -3.71 2.53
C ALA A 199 -23.16 -3.59 1.17
N ARG A 200 -22.94 -2.36 0.70
CA ARG A 200 -22.18 -2.07 -0.53
C ARG A 200 -20.75 -2.61 -0.41
N ASP A 201 -20.03 -2.21 0.64
CA ASP A 201 -18.62 -2.56 0.81
C ASP A 201 -18.44 -4.07 0.99
N ARG A 202 -19.39 -4.73 1.69
CA ARG A 202 -19.39 -6.18 1.82
C ARG A 202 -19.55 -6.89 0.49
N ARG A 203 -20.47 -6.44 -0.37
CA ARG A 203 -20.68 -7.03 -1.70
C ARG A 203 -19.39 -6.97 -2.55
N ILE A 204 -18.71 -5.80 -2.51
CA ILE A 204 -17.44 -5.65 -3.22
C ILE A 204 -16.35 -6.55 -2.60
N ALA A 205 -16.28 -6.65 -1.28
CA ALA A 205 -15.34 -7.54 -0.60
C ALA A 205 -15.58 -9.02 -0.96
N GLU A 206 -16.85 -9.46 -1.03
CA GLU A 206 -17.24 -10.81 -1.45
C GLU A 206 -16.83 -11.08 -2.91
N PHE A 207 -16.98 -10.08 -3.80
CA PHE A 207 -16.47 -10.17 -5.16
C PHE A 207 -14.94 -10.36 -5.17
N ILE A 208 -14.18 -9.52 -4.45
CA ILE A 208 -12.71 -9.64 -4.37
C ILE A 208 -12.31 -11.02 -3.82
N ALA A 209 -12.99 -11.48 -2.76
CA ALA A 209 -12.74 -12.79 -2.17
C ALA A 209 -13.01 -13.95 -3.15
N SER A 210 -14.09 -13.85 -3.95
CA SER A 210 -14.42 -14.87 -4.95
C SER A 210 -13.39 -14.93 -6.10
N GLU A 211 -12.87 -13.76 -6.53
CA GLU A 211 -11.86 -13.67 -7.58
C GLU A 211 -10.49 -14.17 -7.14
N THR A 212 -10.15 -13.95 -5.85
CA THR A 212 -8.81 -14.28 -5.32
C THR A 212 -8.74 -15.63 -4.60
N GLY A 213 -9.88 -16.16 -4.17
CA GLY A 213 -9.94 -17.30 -3.27
C GLY A 213 -9.51 -16.98 -1.82
N TYR A 214 -9.42 -15.69 -1.47
CA TYR A 214 -9.00 -15.25 -0.15
C TYR A 214 -10.16 -15.21 0.85
N ALA A 215 -9.85 -15.39 2.13
CA ALA A 215 -10.84 -15.26 3.19
C ALA A 215 -11.23 -13.77 3.37
N LEU A 216 -12.48 -13.52 3.77
CA LEU A 216 -12.86 -12.20 4.29
C LEU A 216 -12.35 -12.06 5.72
N GLY A 217 -11.59 -11.01 5.97
CA GLY A 217 -11.14 -10.63 7.30
C GLY A 217 -12.30 -10.06 8.12
N GLU A 218 -12.35 -10.45 9.38
CA GLU A 218 -13.23 -9.81 10.35
C GLU A 218 -12.71 -8.43 10.75
N ALA A 219 -13.57 -7.64 11.42
CA ALA A 219 -13.15 -6.38 11.99
C ALA A 219 -12.03 -6.59 13.02
N TYR A 220 -10.94 -5.86 12.88
CA TYR A 220 -9.86 -5.92 13.85
C TYR A 220 -9.59 -4.52 14.44
N THR A 221 -9.19 -4.50 15.70
CA THR A 221 -8.95 -3.28 16.47
C THR A 221 -7.49 -3.16 16.92
N THR A 222 -6.64 -4.08 16.49
CA THR A 222 -5.25 -4.13 16.93
C THR A 222 -4.39 -3.07 16.28
N SER A 223 -4.65 -2.76 15.01
CA SER A 223 -3.98 -1.69 14.26
C SER A 223 -5.04 -0.84 13.57
N VAL A 224 -5.16 0.44 13.90
CA VAL A 224 -6.09 1.40 13.30
C VAL A 224 -5.35 2.63 12.84
N GLY A 225 -5.99 3.44 12.00
CA GLY A 225 -5.37 4.61 11.39
C GLY A 225 -4.68 4.32 10.07
N GLY A 226 -5.11 3.24 9.37
CA GLY A 226 -4.63 2.89 8.06
C GLY A 226 -5.30 3.67 6.92
N TYR A 227 -4.72 3.58 5.73
CA TYR A 227 -5.26 4.23 4.53
C TYR A 227 -6.68 3.74 4.21
N LYS A 228 -6.91 2.42 4.25
CA LYS A 228 -8.24 1.82 4.10
C LYS A 228 -9.24 2.41 5.12
N ASP A 229 -8.83 2.48 6.38
CA ASP A 229 -9.69 2.95 7.46
C ASP A 229 -10.13 4.40 7.23
N TRP A 230 -9.19 5.24 6.81
CA TRP A 230 -9.46 6.65 6.49
C TRP A 230 -10.38 6.80 5.27
N CYS A 231 -10.17 6.03 4.20
CA CYS A 231 -11.05 6.04 3.03
C CYS A 231 -12.48 5.65 3.40
N VAL A 232 -12.65 4.61 4.22
CA VAL A 232 -13.96 4.14 4.66
C VAL A 232 -14.61 5.15 5.60
N GLU A 233 -13.93 5.55 6.68
CA GLU A 233 -14.55 6.35 7.76
C GLU A 233 -14.75 7.81 7.37
N LYS A 234 -13.74 8.44 6.73
CA LYS A 234 -13.79 9.89 6.46
C LYS A 234 -14.31 10.23 5.08
N LEU A 235 -14.11 9.35 4.09
CA LEU A 235 -14.48 9.65 2.71
C LEU A 235 -15.70 8.85 2.22
N GLY A 236 -16.11 7.79 2.95
CA GLY A 236 -17.19 6.90 2.52
C GLY A 236 -16.88 6.11 1.26
N ILE A 237 -15.59 5.98 0.91
CA ILE A 237 -15.10 5.27 -0.26
C ILE A 237 -14.91 3.79 0.11
N PRO A 238 -15.42 2.84 -0.69
CA PRO A 238 -15.09 1.41 -0.54
C PRO A 238 -13.58 1.22 -0.61
N ALA A 239 -13.00 0.65 0.44
CA ALA A 239 -11.56 0.47 0.54
C ALA A 239 -11.21 -0.88 1.14
N PHE A 240 -10.21 -1.55 0.56
CA PHE A 240 -9.87 -2.91 0.89
C PHE A 240 -8.37 -3.05 1.09
N THR A 241 -7.98 -3.75 2.16
CA THR A 241 -6.61 -4.23 2.34
C THR A 241 -6.57 -5.69 1.91
N ILE A 242 -5.71 -6.00 0.96
CA ILE A 242 -5.51 -7.35 0.43
C ILE A 242 -4.15 -7.85 0.93
N GLU A 243 -4.18 -8.73 1.92
CA GLU A 243 -3.00 -9.41 2.44
C GLU A 243 -2.65 -10.57 1.52
N VAL A 244 -1.67 -10.36 0.64
CA VAL A 244 -1.23 -11.40 -0.31
C VAL A 244 -0.23 -12.35 0.34
N ALA A 245 0.14 -13.41 -0.35
CA ALA A 245 1.02 -14.49 0.07
C ALA A 245 0.53 -15.29 1.29
N SER A 246 1.10 -16.48 1.45
CA SER A 246 0.70 -17.41 2.50
C SER A 246 1.16 -16.94 3.89
N ASP A 247 0.30 -17.10 4.89
CA ASP A 247 0.63 -16.82 6.30
C ASP A 247 1.72 -17.74 6.87
N TYR A 248 1.98 -18.90 6.26
CA TYR A 248 3.07 -19.80 6.64
C TYR A 248 4.47 -19.23 6.31
N LEU A 249 4.58 -18.28 5.39
CA LEU A 249 5.85 -17.61 5.08
C LEU A 249 6.27 -16.70 6.23
N ARG A 250 7.57 -16.42 6.32
CA ARG A 250 8.13 -15.46 7.28
C ARG A 250 8.81 -14.31 6.57
N HIS A 251 8.75 -13.13 7.16
CA HIS A 251 9.55 -12.00 6.67
C HIS A 251 11.05 -12.20 7.02
N PRO A 252 11.95 -11.73 6.13
CA PRO A 252 11.67 -11.15 4.81
C PRO A 252 11.07 -12.18 3.86
N LEU A 253 10.07 -11.75 3.08
CA LEU A 253 9.43 -12.65 2.12
C LEU A 253 10.37 -12.97 0.95
N PRO A 254 10.41 -14.22 0.47
CA PRO A 254 11.16 -14.56 -0.73
C PRO A 254 10.53 -13.92 -1.98
N ASP A 255 11.32 -13.73 -3.05
CA ASP A 255 10.85 -13.10 -4.29
C ASP A 255 9.72 -13.89 -4.98
N ASP A 256 9.67 -15.21 -4.75
CA ASP A 256 8.63 -16.12 -5.25
C ASP A 256 7.49 -16.37 -4.24
N ALA A 257 7.34 -15.50 -3.25
CA ALA A 257 6.28 -15.62 -2.23
C ALA A 257 4.87 -15.74 -2.81
N LEU A 258 4.64 -15.14 -3.99
CA LEU A 258 3.38 -15.27 -4.73
C LEU A 258 3.48 -16.39 -5.75
N VAL A 259 2.77 -17.48 -5.50
CA VAL A 259 2.70 -18.60 -6.44
C VAL A 259 1.94 -18.24 -7.72
N ALA A 260 2.19 -18.97 -8.81
CA ALA A 260 1.62 -18.66 -10.12
C ALA A 260 0.08 -18.58 -10.13
N SER A 261 -0.60 -19.47 -9.41
CA SER A 261 -2.06 -19.47 -9.30
C SER A 261 -2.60 -18.23 -8.58
N GLU A 262 -1.87 -17.75 -7.58
CA GLU A 262 -2.22 -16.54 -6.83
C GLU A 262 -2.04 -15.29 -7.70
N LYS A 263 -0.92 -15.20 -8.44
CA LYS A 263 -0.71 -14.12 -9.42
C LYS A 263 -1.78 -14.13 -10.52
N ALA A 264 -2.16 -15.30 -11.03
CA ALA A 264 -3.21 -15.42 -12.05
C ALA A 264 -4.59 -14.90 -11.58
N ALA A 265 -4.87 -14.98 -10.29
CA ALA A 265 -6.08 -14.43 -9.69
C ALA A 265 -5.98 -12.92 -9.40
N LEU A 266 -4.85 -12.48 -8.83
CA LEU A 266 -4.66 -11.11 -8.39
C LEU A 266 -4.39 -10.12 -9.53
N VAL A 267 -3.59 -10.49 -10.52
CA VAL A 267 -3.15 -9.58 -11.58
C VAL A 267 -4.31 -8.96 -12.36
N PRO A 268 -5.38 -9.70 -12.77
CA PRO A 268 -6.51 -9.12 -13.46
C PRO A 268 -7.52 -8.42 -12.54
N LEU A 269 -7.41 -8.56 -11.22
CA LEU A 269 -8.41 -8.10 -10.26
C LEU A 269 -8.82 -6.62 -10.41
N PRO A 270 -7.90 -5.62 -10.54
CA PRO A 270 -8.32 -4.23 -10.68
C PRO A 270 -9.16 -3.97 -11.92
N VAL A 271 -8.85 -4.64 -13.05
CA VAL A 271 -9.60 -4.50 -14.30
C VAL A 271 -10.99 -5.15 -14.18
N ARG A 272 -11.09 -6.30 -13.51
CA ARG A 272 -12.37 -6.97 -13.27
C ARG A 272 -13.24 -6.16 -12.32
N LEU A 273 -12.64 -5.59 -11.27
CA LEU A 273 -13.35 -4.78 -10.29
C LEU A 273 -13.94 -3.49 -10.88
N LEU A 274 -13.31 -2.87 -11.91
CA LEU A 274 -13.91 -1.72 -12.61
C LEU A 274 -15.31 -2.00 -13.15
N ARG A 275 -15.60 -3.25 -13.49
CA ARG A 275 -16.91 -3.64 -14.06
C ARG A 275 -17.99 -3.87 -12.99
N GLU A 276 -17.59 -3.94 -11.73
CA GLU A 276 -18.46 -4.18 -10.58
C GLU A 276 -18.82 -2.89 -9.83
N LEU A 277 -18.15 -1.76 -10.16
CA LEU A 277 -18.37 -0.43 -9.58
C LEU A 277 -19.31 0.41 -10.46
#